data_b7eaf692778901d6202b44d25688e2bb
#
_entry.id   b7eaf692778901d6202b44d25688e2bb
#
_cell.length_a   1.000
_cell.length_b   1.000
_cell.length_c   1.000
_cell.angle_alpha   90.00
_cell.angle_beta   90.00
_cell.angle_gamma   90.00
#
_symmetry.space_group_name_H-M   'P 1'
#
loop_
_entity.id
_entity.type
_entity.pdbx_description
1 polymer ?
#
loop_
_entity_poly.entity_id
_entity_poly.type
_entity_poly.pdbx_seq_one_letter_code
_entity_poly.pdbx_strand_id
1 'polypeptide(L)'
;MVETNKNLPAWRKAIAAAAREVHKGEPIDEPLITRLDFYLPKPKKPRWLVPATALDIDKLERAVNDGLQDGGLIKNDSRVVQSISEKHYAEERTGCQVTVFRHGATAVHIDFQPR
;
A
#
# COMPACT_ATOMS: atom_id res chain seq x y z
N MET A 1 11.54 3.90 14.05
CA MET A 1 11.02 4.34 12.74
C MET A 1 11.77 3.64 11.62
N VAL A 2 11.07 3.22 10.62
CA VAL A 2 11.64 2.48 9.49
C VAL A 2 12.08 3.47 8.41
N GLU A 3 13.32 3.38 7.95
CA GLU A 3 13.76 4.13 6.80
C GLU A 3 13.19 3.52 5.54
N THR A 4 12.38 4.29 4.83
CA THR A 4 11.57 3.78 3.74
C THR A 4 12.37 3.21 2.58
N ASN A 5 13.47 3.87 2.17
CA ASN A 5 14.24 3.43 1.01
C ASN A 5 15.05 2.14 1.25
N LYS A 6 15.44 1.87 2.49
CA LYS A 6 16.17 0.65 2.86
C LYS A 6 15.24 -0.44 3.35
N ASN A 7 13.98 -0.11 3.58
CA ASN A 7 13.04 -0.98 4.28
C ASN A 7 11.81 -1.34 3.46
N LEU A 8 11.91 -1.30 2.13
CA LEU A 8 10.84 -1.80 1.27
C LEU A 8 10.49 -3.25 1.60
N PRO A 9 11.47 -4.16 1.86
CA PRO A 9 11.13 -5.51 2.30
C PRO A 9 10.35 -5.54 3.61
N ALA A 10 10.65 -4.65 4.54
CA ALA A 10 9.91 -4.56 5.81
C ALA A 10 8.47 -4.08 5.58
N TRP A 11 8.27 -3.14 4.67
CA TRP A 11 6.95 -2.68 4.27
C TRP A 11 6.14 -3.82 3.65
N ARG A 12 6.76 -4.55 2.72
CA ARG A 12 6.13 -5.71 2.09
C ARG A 12 5.68 -6.73 3.13
N LYS A 13 6.51 -7.03 4.11
CA LYS A 13 6.19 -7.96 5.21
C LYS A 13 5.03 -7.45 6.06
N ALA A 14 5.06 -6.17 6.42
CA ALA A 14 4.00 -5.57 7.23
C ALA A 14 2.65 -5.59 6.51
N ILE A 15 2.66 -5.30 5.22
CA ILE A 15 1.44 -5.34 4.41
C ILE A 15 0.93 -6.76 4.28
N ALA A 16 1.82 -7.74 4.08
CA ALA A 16 1.43 -9.14 4.01
C ALA A 16 0.78 -9.59 5.32
N ALA A 17 1.34 -9.21 6.46
CA ALA A 17 0.79 -9.55 7.77
C ALA A 17 -0.61 -8.92 7.97
N ALA A 18 -0.74 -7.64 7.61
CA ALA A 18 -2.03 -6.94 7.72
C ALA A 18 -3.08 -7.56 6.78
N ALA A 19 -2.66 -7.93 5.57
CA ALA A 19 -3.56 -8.57 4.62
C ALA A 19 -4.08 -9.91 5.14
N ARG A 20 -3.22 -10.72 5.76
CA ARG A 20 -3.64 -11.99 6.36
C ARG A 20 -4.65 -11.78 7.48
N GLU A 21 -4.53 -10.71 8.23
CA GLU A 21 -5.46 -10.43 9.33
C GLU A 21 -6.83 -10.02 8.84
N VAL A 22 -6.91 -9.22 7.79
CA VAL A 22 -8.19 -8.70 7.31
C VAL A 22 -8.89 -9.63 6.33
N HIS A 23 -8.17 -10.57 5.72
CA HIS A 23 -8.75 -11.46 4.71
C HIS A 23 -8.34 -12.91 4.98
N LYS A 24 -9.28 -13.71 5.42
CA LYS A 24 -9.05 -15.11 5.79
C LYS A 24 -9.46 -16.12 4.74
N GLY A 25 -10.22 -15.69 3.73
CA GLY A 25 -10.72 -16.58 2.70
C GLY A 25 -9.74 -16.74 1.53
N GLU A 26 -10.25 -17.27 0.44
CA GLU A 26 -9.49 -17.42 -0.79
C GLU A 26 -9.03 -16.05 -1.30
N PRO A 27 -7.84 -15.96 -1.89
CA PRO A 27 -7.41 -14.71 -2.50
C PRO A 27 -8.40 -14.21 -3.54
N ILE A 28 -8.58 -12.91 -3.60
CA ILE A 28 -9.47 -12.29 -4.58
C ILE A 28 -8.86 -12.47 -5.97
N ASP A 29 -9.62 -13.07 -6.86
CA ASP A 29 -9.15 -13.45 -8.20
C ASP A 29 -10.06 -12.82 -9.26
N GLU A 30 -10.11 -11.50 -9.27
CA GLU A 30 -10.91 -10.72 -10.20
C GLU A 30 -10.28 -9.33 -10.35
N PRO A 31 -10.70 -8.55 -11.36
CA PRO A 31 -10.14 -7.21 -11.53
C PRO A 31 -10.37 -6.33 -10.30
N LEU A 32 -9.32 -5.64 -9.89
CA LEU A 32 -9.28 -4.83 -8.67
C LEU A 32 -8.79 -3.42 -8.96
N ILE A 33 -9.24 -2.50 -8.12
CA ILE A 33 -8.74 -1.14 -8.07
C ILE A 33 -8.11 -0.95 -6.70
N THR A 34 -6.91 -0.37 -6.64
CA THR A 34 -6.26 -0.05 -5.38
C THR A 34 -6.12 1.45 -5.22
N ARG A 35 -6.34 1.92 -4.00
CA ARG A 35 -5.96 3.27 -3.59
C ARG A 35 -4.94 3.17 -2.48
N LEU A 36 -3.78 3.80 -2.70
CA LEU A 36 -2.65 3.71 -1.79
C LEU A 36 -2.26 5.11 -1.33
N ASP A 37 -2.26 5.34 -0.03
CA ASP A 37 -1.77 6.58 0.55
C ASP A 37 -0.56 6.25 1.41
N PHE A 38 0.60 6.79 1.00
CA PHE A 38 1.86 6.56 1.69
C PHE A 38 2.18 7.74 2.59
N TYR A 39 2.48 7.47 3.84
CA TYR A 39 2.84 8.48 4.84
C TYR A 39 4.31 8.33 5.18
N LEU A 40 5.11 9.29 4.71
CA LEU A 40 6.56 9.23 4.77
C LEU A 40 7.13 10.21 5.80
N PRO A 41 8.34 9.97 6.31
CA PRO A 41 8.93 10.87 7.30
C PRO A 41 9.06 12.29 6.76
N LYS A 42 8.71 13.27 7.60
CA LYS A 42 8.85 14.68 7.25
C LYS A 42 10.19 15.20 7.80
N PRO A 43 11.07 15.72 6.94
CA PRO A 43 12.30 16.32 7.43
C PRO A 43 12.02 17.63 8.17
N LYS A 44 13.00 18.10 8.92
CA LYS A 44 12.86 19.36 9.67
C LYS A 44 12.63 20.57 8.76
N LYS A 45 13.30 20.57 7.60
CA LYS A 45 13.16 21.64 6.62
C LYS A 45 12.74 21.02 5.27
N PRO A 46 11.47 20.72 5.10
CA PRO A 46 11.02 20.11 3.85
C PRO A 46 11.13 21.12 2.71
N ARG A 47 11.64 20.64 1.59
CA ARG A 47 11.76 21.46 0.38
C ARG A 47 10.39 21.70 -0.28
N TRP A 48 9.50 20.71 -0.17
CA TRP A 48 8.20 20.73 -0.82
C TRP A 48 7.11 20.52 0.21
N LEU A 49 5.88 20.88 -0.12
CA LEU A 49 4.71 20.62 0.73
C LEU A 49 4.35 19.14 0.81
N VAL A 50 4.79 18.37 -0.18
CA VAL A 50 4.58 16.93 -0.24
C VAL A 50 5.92 16.26 -0.49
N PRO A 51 6.07 14.95 -0.19
CA PRO A 51 7.38 14.29 -0.28
C PRO A 51 7.78 13.94 -1.72
N ALA A 52 8.09 14.96 -2.51
CA ALA A 52 8.54 14.82 -3.89
C ALA A 52 10.03 14.52 -3.95
N THR A 53 10.49 13.59 -3.14
CA THR A 53 11.89 13.21 -3.00
C THR A 53 12.03 11.71 -3.14
N ALA A 54 13.19 11.19 -2.76
CA ALA A 54 13.45 9.76 -2.84
C ALA A 54 12.37 8.94 -2.17
N LEU A 55 12.18 7.89 -2.58
CA LEU A 55 11.35 6.74 -2.85
C LEU A 55 10.35 7.01 -3.94
N ASP A 56 10.63 6.42 -5.08
CA ASP A 56 9.74 6.52 -6.23
C ASP A 56 8.42 5.83 -5.90
N ILE A 57 7.33 6.45 -6.33
CA ILE A 57 6.00 5.94 -6.04
C ILE A 57 5.76 4.55 -6.61
N ASP A 58 6.37 4.22 -7.75
CA ASP A 58 6.22 2.91 -8.37
C ASP A 58 6.86 1.80 -7.53
N LYS A 59 7.96 2.09 -6.84
CA LYS A 59 8.59 1.12 -5.92
C LYS A 59 7.73 0.88 -4.70
N LEU A 60 7.10 1.92 -4.19
CA LEU A 60 6.16 1.80 -3.07
C LEU A 60 4.94 0.98 -3.48
N GLU A 61 4.40 1.26 -4.67
CA GLU A 61 3.26 0.48 -5.19
C GLU A 61 3.62 -0.99 -5.34
N ARG A 62 4.81 -1.29 -5.84
CA ARG A 62 5.27 -2.67 -6.00
C ARG A 62 5.35 -3.38 -4.66
N ALA A 63 5.90 -2.72 -3.64
CA ALA A 63 6.01 -3.31 -2.31
C ALA A 63 4.62 -3.64 -1.74
N VAL A 64 3.65 -2.75 -1.95
CA VAL A 64 2.27 -2.99 -1.51
C VAL A 64 1.65 -4.17 -2.28
N ASN A 65 1.72 -4.17 -3.58
CA ASN A 65 1.11 -5.23 -4.39
C ASN A 65 1.73 -6.59 -4.08
N ASP A 66 3.05 -6.64 -3.92
CA ASP A 66 3.74 -7.88 -3.53
C ASP A 66 3.28 -8.32 -2.14
N GLY A 67 3.13 -7.39 -1.20
CA GLY A 67 2.63 -7.68 0.13
C GLY A 67 1.20 -8.20 0.13
N LEU A 68 0.33 -7.60 -0.66
CA LEU A 68 -1.06 -8.05 -0.78
C LEU A 68 -1.13 -9.47 -1.34
N GLN A 69 -0.27 -9.78 -2.29
CA GLN A 69 -0.20 -11.12 -2.87
C GLN A 69 0.40 -12.11 -1.87
N ASP A 70 1.50 -11.76 -1.22
CA ASP A 70 2.14 -12.61 -0.20
C ASP A 70 1.19 -12.91 0.95
N GLY A 71 0.37 -11.95 1.33
CA GLY A 71 -0.60 -12.10 2.42
C GLY A 71 -1.88 -12.80 2.03
N GLY A 72 -2.04 -13.15 0.77
CA GLY A 72 -3.21 -13.90 0.30
C GLY A 72 -4.48 -13.06 0.15
N LEU A 73 -4.37 -11.74 0.07
CA LEU A 73 -5.52 -10.89 -0.20
C LEU A 73 -5.90 -10.92 -1.67
N ILE A 74 -4.90 -10.86 -2.55
CA ILE A 74 -5.11 -10.91 -3.98
C ILE A 74 -4.38 -12.13 -4.56
N LYS A 75 -4.96 -12.73 -5.59
CA LYS A 75 -4.41 -13.93 -6.23
C LYS A 75 -3.10 -13.63 -6.93
N ASN A 76 -3.05 -12.50 -7.62
CA ASN A 76 -1.90 -12.08 -8.41
C ASN A 76 -1.96 -10.57 -8.59
N ASP A 77 -0.82 -9.90 -8.61
CA ASP A 77 -0.78 -8.46 -8.79
C ASP A 77 -1.28 -7.99 -10.15
N SER A 78 -1.32 -8.89 -11.14
CA SER A 78 -1.91 -8.60 -12.45
C SER A 78 -3.42 -8.37 -12.39
N ARG A 79 -4.07 -8.68 -11.28
CA ARG A 79 -5.50 -8.41 -11.07
C ARG A 79 -5.77 -6.93 -10.83
N VAL A 80 -4.74 -6.16 -10.43
CA VAL A 80 -4.88 -4.73 -10.23
C VAL A 80 -4.88 -4.04 -11.59
N VAL A 81 -6.02 -3.51 -11.99
CA VAL A 81 -6.20 -2.88 -13.31
C VAL A 81 -6.17 -1.35 -13.22
N GLN A 82 -6.30 -0.80 -12.02
CA GLN A 82 -6.20 0.62 -11.76
C GLN A 82 -5.60 0.84 -10.38
N SER A 83 -4.64 1.76 -10.29
CA SER A 83 -4.02 2.09 -9.01
C SER A 83 -3.97 3.61 -8.87
N ILE A 84 -4.43 4.10 -7.73
CA ILE A 84 -4.38 5.52 -7.38
C ILE A 84 -3.45 5.62 -6.18
N SER A 85 -2.33 6.30 -6.34
CA SER A 85 -1.30 6.37 -5.30
C SER A 85 -0.89 7.80 -5.04
N GLU A 86 -0.70 8.11 -3.76
CA GLU A 86 -0.27 9.43 -3.32
C GLU A 86 0.75 9.31 -2.20
N LYS A 87 1.73 10.21 -2.22
CA LYS A 87 2.71 10.33 -1.14
C LYS A 87 2.36 11.54 -0.28
N HIS A 88 2.36 11.35 1.04
CA HIS A 88 2.08 12.40 2.03
C HIS A 88 3.18 12.42 3.07
N TYR A 89 3.39 13.56 3.70
CA TYR A 89 4.19 13.59 4.92
C TYR A 89 3.37 13.04 6.09
N ALA A 90 3.99 12.18 6.88
CA ALA A 90 3.35 11.64 8.07
C ALA A 90 3.30 12.72 9.15
N GLU A 91 2.16 12.85 9.83
CA GLU A 91 2.03 13.73 10.98
C GLU A 91 2.53 13.03 12.24
N GLU A 92 2.14 11.79 12.44
CA GLU A 92 2.52 11.03 13.64
C GLU A 92 3.27 9.76 13.29
N ARG A 93 2.72 8.96 12.41
CA ARG A 93 3.29 7.65 12.06
C ARG A 93 3.49 7.52 10.56
N THR A 94 4.61 6.94 10.19
CA THR A 94 4.82 6.50 8.81
C THR A 94 4.02 5.24 8.56
N GLY A 95 3.73 4.98 7.31
CA GLY A 95 2.98 3.78 6.93
C GLY A 95 2.25 3.96 5.62
N CYS A 96 1.31 3.08 5.39
CA CYS A 96 0.50 3.07 4.18
C CYS A 96 -0.94 2.75 4.52
N GLN A 97 -1.85 3.50 3.94
CA GLN A 97 -3.27 3.17 3.98
C GLN A 97 -3.64 2.56 2.63
N VAL A 98 -4.19 1.37 2.66
CA VAL A 98 -4.52 0.62 1.45
C VAL A 98 -6.01 0.36 1.42
N THR A 99 -6.64 0.71 0.31
CA THR A 99 -8.05 0.41 0.05
C THR A 99 -8.12 -0.40 -1.24
N VAL A 100 -8.81 -1.52 -1.19
CA VAL A 100 -8.97 -2.41 -2.34
C VAL A 100 -10.45 -2.47 -2.71
N PHE A 101 -10.74 -2.19 -3.97
CA PHE A 101 -12.10 -2.23 -4.51
C PHE A 101 -12.19 -3.30 -5.59
N ARG A 102 -13.30 -3.98 -5.68
CA ARG A 102 -13.60 -4.80 -6.85
C ARG A 102 -14.01 -3.90 -8.00
N HIS A 103 -13.46 -4.17 -9.16
CA HIS A 103 -13.85 -3.46 -10.38
C HIS A 103 -15.24 -3.93 -10.82
N GLY A 104 -16.12 -3.00 -11.14
CA GLY A 104 -17.46 -3.33 -11.64
C GLY A 104 -18.57 -2.79 -10.75
N ALA A 105 -19.80 -3.31 -10.96
CA ALA A 105 -21.02 -2.77 -10.37
C ALA A 105 -21.11 -2.99 -8.86
N THR A 106 -20.57 -4.11 -8.36
CA THR A 106 -20.61 -4.43 -6.92
C THR A 106 -19.24 -4.18 -6.31
N ALA A 107 -19.13 -3.14 -5.52
CA ALA A 107 -17.89 -2.80 -4.86
C ALA A 107 -17.84 -3.44 -3.47
N VAL A 108 -16.84 -4.27 -3.23
CA VAL A 108 -16.49 -4.72 -1.89
C VAL A 108 -15.26 -3.94 -1.48
N HIS A 109 -15.39 -3.26 -0.36
CA HIS A 109 -14.38 -2.34 0.13
C HIS A 109 -13.64 -2.97 1.30
N ILE A 110 -12.33 -3.13 1.14
CA ILE A 110 -11.46 -3.63 2.19
C ILE A 110 -10.46 -2.52 2.52
N ASP A 111 -10.46 -2.07 3.75
CA ASP A 111 -9.68 -0.92 4.19
C ASP A 111 -8.84 -1.32 5.39
N PHE A 112 -7.54 -1.04 5.34
CA PHE A 112 -6.64 -1.35 6.45
C PHE A 112 -5.39 -0.46 6.45
N GLN A 113 -4.74 -0.36 7.62
CA GLN A 113 -3.55 0.46 7.80
C GLN A 113 -2.41 -0.38 8.37
N PRO A 114 -1.51 -0.89 7.54
CA PRO A 114 -0.37 -1.69 8.00
C PRO A 114 0.76 -0.79 8.51
N ARG A 115 0.80 -0.53 9.78
CA ARG A 115 1.84 0.30 10.40
C ARG A 115 2.60 -0.42 11.47
#